data_829990b75e0bff1f998c02cf938e0ed9
#
_entry.id   829990b75e0bff1f998c02cf938e0ed9
#
_cell.length_a   1.000
_cell.length_b   1.000
_cell.length_c   1.000
_cell.angle_alpha   90.00
_cell.angle_beta   90.00
_cell.angle_gamma   90.00
#
_symmetry.space_group_name_H-M   'P 1'
#
loop_
_entity.id
_entity.type
_entity.pdbx_description
1 polymer ?
#
loop_
_entity_poly.entity_id
_entity_poly.type
_entity_poly.pdbx_seq_one_letter_code
_entity_poly.pdbx_strand_id
1 'polypeptide(L)'
;MSCDFLPTDIPGDHYQGNVLDVLDQEWDLMIAHPDCTYLCSSGLHWNGRGKVVDGRPRAELTEEALDFVGKLLDAPIPRIALENPVGCIGTRIRKADQYIQPHQYGHDTSKKTGLWLKNLPKLRPTLHVKPRWVCCGQPLSGISTCPTCHGKSKARPRWGNQTNSGQNNLAPSEDRWKERARTYQGWADAFANQWGGVA
;
A
#
# COMPACT_ATOMS: atom_id res chain seq x y z
N MET A 1 -1.82 15.58 13.84
CA MET A 1 -0.35 15.66 13.68
C MET A 1 0.12 14.59 12.70
N SER A 2 1.11 14.89 11.86
CA SER A 2 1.85 13.88 11.06
C SER A 2 3.23 13.63 11.68
N CYS A 3 3.85 12.47 11.38
CA CYS A 3 5.19 12.13 11.85
C CYS A 3 5.96 11.41 10.75
N ASP A 4 7.16 11.89 10.43
CA ASP A 4 8.10 11.27 9.49
C ASP A 4 9.54 11.75 9.79
N PHE A 5 10.54 11.01 9.33
CA PHE A 5 11.93 11.50 9.34
C PHE A 5 12.17 12.63 8.34
N LEU A 6 11.36 12.68 7.28
CA LEU A 6 11.40 13.72 6.25
C LEU A 6 10.52 14.91 6.66
N PRO A 7 10.87 16.13 6.22
CA PRO A 7 10.00 17.28 6.39
C PRO A 7 8.71 17.10 5.59
N THR A 8 7.63 17.71 6.05
CA THR A 8 6.36 17.70 5.31
C THR A 8 6.30 18.82 4.28
N ASP A 9 5.72 18.50 3.11
CA ASP A 9 5.41 19.51 2.07
C ASP A 9 4.04 20.19 2.33
N ILE A 10 3.25 19.70 3.30
CA ILE A 10 1.88 20.16 3.56
C ILE A 10 1.86 20.89 4.92
N PRO A 11 1.29 22.11 4.99
CA PRO A 11 1.14 22.83 6.27
C PRO A 11 0.33 22.02 7.29
N GLY A 12 0.74 22.10 8.56
CA GLY A 12 0.08 21.40 9.68
C GLY A 12 1.07 20.98 10.75
N ASP A 13 0.56 20.44 11.84
CA ASP A 13 1.39 19.89 12.91
C ASP A 13 2.19 18.69 12.41
N HIS A 14 3.51 18.80 12.45
CA HIS A 14 4.43 17.76 12.01
C HIS A 14 5.55 17.54 13.03
N TYR A 15 5.72 16.29 13.43
CA TYR A 15 6.89 15.86 14.19
C TYR A 15 7.90 15.23 13.23
N GLN A 16 9.02 15.90 13.02
CA GLN A 16 10.12 15.36 12.19
C GLN A 16 11.04 14.54 13.08
N GLY A 17 10.84 13.22 13.09
CA GLY A 17 11.60 12.32 13.93
C GLY A 17 11.09 10.88 13.91
N ASN A 18 11.54 10.10 14.89
CA ASN A 18 11.11 8.71 15.02
C ASN A 18 9.68 8.66 15.61
N VAL A 19 8.77 7.99 14.94
CA VAL A 19 7.40 7.83 15.43
C VAL A 19 7.35 7.13 16.79
N LEU A 20 8.32 6.30 17.14
CA LEU A 20 8.40 5.64 18.44
C LEU A 20 8.51 6.63 19.62
N ASP A 21 9.03 7.84 19.37
CA ASP A 21 9.17 8.88 20.38
C ASP A 21 7.84 9.53 20.77
N VAL A 22 6.78 9.29 19.99
CA VAL A 22 5.48 9.91 20.16
C VAL A 22 4.33 8.90 20.30
N LEU A 23 4.60 7.60 20.26
CA LEU A 23 3.55 6.56 20.34
C LEU A 23 2.83 6.51 21.69
N ASP A 24 3.52 6.91 22.78
CA ASP A 24 2.98 6.88 24.14
C ASP A 24 2.14 8.12 24.51
N GLN A 25 1.99 9.04 23.56
CA GLN A 25 1.12 10.19 23.75
C GLN A 25 -0.36 9.80 23.62
N GLU A 26 -1.24 10.63 24.14
CA GLU A 26 -2.71 10.41 24.11
C GLU A 26 -3.28 10.64 22.70
N TRP A 27 -3.17 9.61 21.83
CA TRP A 27 -3.75 9.62 20.50
C TRP A 27 -5.05 8.82 20.46
N ASP A 28 -6.08 9.38 19.81
CA ASP A 28 -7.35 8.67 19.57
C ASP A 28 -7.26 7.68 18.40
N LEU A 29 -6.45 7.99 17.39
CA LEU A 29 -6.33 7.23 16.16
C LEU A 29 -4.91 7.36 15.59
N MET A 30 -4.35 6.24 15.18
CA MET A 30 -3.14 6.20 14.35
C MET A 30 -3.44 5.59 12.99
N ILE A 31 -3.00 6.27 11.92
CA ILE A 31 -2.92 5.70 10.58
C ILE A 31 -1.44 5.61 10.22
N ALA A 32 -0.92 4.39 10.13
CA ALA A 32 0.50 4.12 9.94
C ALA A 32 0.81 3.56 8.55
N HIS A 33 1.85 4.09 7.93
CA HIS A 33 2.37 3.68 6.62
C HIS A 33 3.85 3.29 6.73
N PRO A 34 4.20 2.18 7.40
CA PRO A 34 5.60 1.78 7.53
C PRO A 34 6.22 1.47 6.17
N ASP A 35 7.53 1.76 6.03
CA ASP A 35 8.24 1.51 4.77
C ASP A 35 8.09 0.06 4.32
N CYS A 36 7.66 -0.12 3.10
CA CYS A 36 7.41 -1.44 2.51
C CYS A 36 8.63 -2.07 1.83
N THR A 37 9.78 -1.40 1.79
CA THR A 37 10.99 -1.83 1.05
C THR A 37 11.41 -3.24 1.41
N TYR A 38 11.40 -3.57 2.68
CA TYR A 38 11.80 -4.89 3.18
C TYR A 38 10.61 -5.83 3.46
N LEU A 39 9.38 -5.35 3.33
CA LEU A 39 8.16 -6.07 3.71
C LEU A 39 7.37 -6.62 2.51
N CYS A 40 7.42 -5.94 1.36
CA CYS A 40 6.58 -6.29 0.22
C CYS A 40 7.10 -7.49 -0.59
N SER A 41 6.18 -8.26 -1.18
CA SER A 41 6.47 -9.50 -1.91
C SER A 41 7.44 -9.32 -3.08
N SER A 42 7.47 -8.14 -3.72
CA SER A 42 8.35 -7.85 -4.86
C SER A 42 9.85 -7.89 -4.52
N GLY A 43 10.22 -7.73 -3.23
CA GLY A 43 11.59 -7.73 -2.77
C GLY A 43 12.00 -8.95 -1.94
N LEU A 44 11.06 -9.72 -1.40
CA LEU A 44 11.35 -10.80 -0.43
C LEU A 44 12.20 -11.93 -1.00
N HIS A 45 12.13 -12.21 -2.29
CA HIS A 45 12.93 -13.24 -2.94
C HIS A 45 14.45 -12.97 -2.84
N TRP A 46 14.86 -11.72 -2.61
CA TRP A 46 16.25 -11.36 -2.40
C TRP A 46 16.81 -11.80 -1.04
N ASN A 47 15.94 -12.01 -0.04
CA ASN A 47 16.37 -12.51 1.28
C ASN A 47 16.97 -13.92 1.16
N GLY A 48 16.29 -14.80 0.44
CA GLY A 48 16.76 -16.16 0.20
C GLY A 48 17.97 -16.25 -0.74
N ARG A 49 18.30 -15.15 -1.44
CA ARG A 49 19.48 -15.06 -2.32
C ARG A 49 20.69 -14.41 -1.65
N GLY A 50 20.62 -14.15 -0.35
CA GLY A 50 21.72 -13.57 0.42
C GLY A 50 22.08 -12.13 0.04
N LYS A 51 21.11 -11.34 -0.49
CA LYS A 51 21.39 -9.95 -0.86
C LYS A 51 21.81 -9.14 0.35
N VAL A 52 22.90 -8.39 0.20
CA VAL A 52 23.40 -7.42 1.18
C VAL A 52 23.01 -6.01 0.74
N VAL A 53 22.61 -5.16 1.70
CA VAL A 53 22.28 -3.75 1.53
C VAL A 53 23.06 -2.99 2.61
N ASP A 54 23.87 -2.03 2.21
CA ASP A 54 24.71 -1.21 3.12
C ASP A 54 25.50 -2.04 4.14
N GLY A 55 26.10 -3.16 3.67
CA GLY A 55 26.91 -4.06 4.50
C GLY A 55 26.11 -5.04 5.36
N ARG A 56 24.78 -5.01 5.33
CA ARG A 56 23.91 -5.86 6.15
C ARG A 56 23.09 -6.84 5.31
N PRO A 57 22.91 -8.09 5.77
CA PRO A 57 22.01 -9.02 5.11
C PRO A 57 20.58 -8.44 5.01
N ARG A 58 19.99 -8.45 3.81
CA ARG A 58 18.64 -7.94 3.61
C ARG A 58 17.59 -8.66 4.46
N ALA A 59 17.83 -9.91 4.80
CA ALA A 59 16.96 -10.69 5.68
C ALA A 59 16.86 -10.07 7.09
N GLU A 60 17.98 -9.58 7.66
CA GLU A 60 17.99 -8.88 8.96
C GLU A 60 17.17 -7.60 8.90
N LEU A 61 17.30 -6.80 7.83
CA LEU A 61 16.50 -5.60 7.63
C LEU A 61 15.01 -5.90 7.50
N THR A 62 14.65 -7.10 7.01
CA THR A 62 13.26 -7.57 6.99
C THR A 62 12.76 -7.88 8.40
N GLU A 63 13.55 -8.53 9.25
CA GLU A 63 13.16 -8.80 10.65
C GLU A 63 13.00 -7.49 11.44
N GLU A 64 13.90 -6.54 11.29
CA GLU A 64 13.78 -5.21 11.92
C GLU A 64 12.52 -4.47 11.47
N ALA A 65 12.19 -4.54 10.17
CA ALA A 65 10.96 -3.94 9.65
C ALA A 65 9.70 -4.63 10.20
N LEU A 66 9.73 -5.96 10.42
CA LEU A 66 8.65 -6.69 11.06
C LEU A 66 8.51 -6.33 12.54
N ASP A 67 9.61 -6.20 13.28
CA ASP A 67 9.62 -5.76 14.68
C ASP A 67 9.02 -4.36 14.81
N PHE A 68 9.38 -3.46 13.88
CA PHE A 68 8.82 -2.12 13.83
C PHE A 68 7.31 -2.14 13.60
N VAL A 69 6.83 -2.95 12.65
CA VAL A 69 5.39 -3.16 12.42
C VAL A 69 4.70 -3.70 13.68
N GLY A 70 5.32 -4.64 14.39
CA GLY A 70 4.82 -5.15 15.66
C GLY A 70 4.61 -4.03 16.68
N LYS A 71 5.63 -3.18 16.89
CA LYS A 71 5.56 -2.03 17.81
C LYS A 71 4.42 -1.06 17.45
N LEU A 72 4.20 -0.80 16.15
CA LEU A 72 3.10 0.05 15.71
C LEU A 72 1.72 -0.58 16.00
N LEU A 73 1.55 -1.88 15.77
CA LEU A 73 0.29 -2.59 16.01
C LEU A 73 -0.03 -2.73 17.50
N ASP A 74 1.00 -2.82 18.35
CA ASP A 74 0.88 -2.99 19.80
C ASP A 74 0.84 -1.65 20.55
N ALA A 75 0.96 -0.52 19.84
CA ALA A 75 0.95 0.81 20.44
C ALA A 75 -0.29 1.02 21.34
N PRO A 76 -0.17 1.79 22.47
CA PRO A 76 -1.25 2.03 23.42
C PRO A 76 -2.33 2.98 22.86
N ILE A 77 -2.52 2.98 21.56
CA ILE A 77 -3.48 3.79 20.84
C ILE A 77 -4.77 2.99 20.66
N PRO A 78 -5.95 3.52 21.02
CA PRO A 78 -7.19 2.77 21.01
C PRO A 78 -7.63 2.33 19.61
N ARG A 79 -7.34 3.11 18.57
CA ARG A 79 -7.72 2.83 17.18
C ARG A 79 -6.50 2.91 16.28
N ILE A 80 -6.21 1.84 15.55
CA ILE A 80 -5.04 1.78 14.66
C ILE A 80 -5.45 1.24 13.29
N ALA A 81 -5.00 1.89 12.23
CA ALA A 81 -4.98 1.37 10.89
C ALA A 81 -3.54 1.36 10.37
N LEU A 82 -2.97 0.19 10.11
CA LEU A 82 -1.68 0.05 9.45
C LEU A 82 -1.90 -0.36 8.01
N GLU A 83 -1.31 0.39 7.08
CA GLU A 83 -1.36 0.15 5.64
C GLU A 83 -0.01 -0.37 5.15
N ASN A 84 -0.02 -1.46 4.38
CA ASN A 84 1.19 -1.91 3.68
C ASN A 84 0.81 -2.77 2.45
N PRO A 85 1.58 -2.74 1.36
CA PRO A 85 1.39 -3.64 0.24
C PRO A 85 1.47 -5.11 0.64
N VAL A 86 0.94 -6.00 -0.22
CA VAL A 86 1.01 -7.44 0.01
C VAL A 86 2.47 -7.89 0.18
N GLY A 87 2.74 -8.56 1.29
CA GLY A 87 4.09 -9.01 1.65
C GLY A 87 4.11 -9.94 2.85
N CYS A 88 5.21 -9.92 3.61
CA CYS A 88 5.45 -10.86 4.71
C CYS A 88 4.68 -10.55 6.00
N ILE A 89 4.14 -9.36 6.20
CA ILE A 89 3.36 -9.04 7.41
C ILE A 89 2.22 -10.05 7.59
N GLY A 90 1.50 -10.36 6.50
CA GLY A 90 0.36 -11.27 6.52
C GLY A 90 0.69 -12.72 6.90
N THR A 91 1.93 -13.14 6.75
CA THR A 91 2.41 -14.50 7.07
C THR A 91 3.24 -14.56 8.33
N ARG A 92 3.86 -13.45 8.74
CA ARG A 92 4.81 -13.41 9.84
C ARG A 92 4.21 -12.82 11.12
N ILE A 93 3.29 -11.88 11.02
CA ILE A 93 2.60 -11.24 12.16
C ILE A 93 1.15 -11.73 12.22
N ARG A 94 0.30 -11.23 11.34
CA ARG A 94 -1.09 -11.70 11.19
C ARG A 94 -1.68 -11.34 9.83
N LYS A 95 -2.72 -12.04 9.39
CA LYS A 95 -3.44 -11.72 8.15
C LYS A 95 -4.03 -10.31 8.22
N ALA A 96 -4.04 -9.60 7.08
CA ALA A 96 -4.73 -8.33 6.99
C ALA A 96 -6.25 -8.52 7.20
N ASP A 97 -6.87 -7.56 7.89
CA ASP A 97 -8.31 -7.56 8.12
C ASP A 97 -9.09 -7.24 6.85
N GLN A 98 -8.44 -6.48 5.94
CA GLN A 98 -8.99 -6.09 4.66
C GLN A 98 -7.89 -5.89 3.62
N TYR A 99 -8.25 -6.08 2.35
CA TYR A 99 -7.45 -5.61 1.21
C TYR A 99 -8.23 -4.57 0.45
N ILE A 100 -7.56 -3.46 0.11
CA ILE A 100 -8.11 -2.35 -0.67
C ILE A 100 -7.33 -2.14 -1.95
N GLN A 101 -7.95 -1.44 -2.90
CA GLN A 101 -7.36 -1.08 -4.18
C GLN A 101 -7.68 0.38 -4.51
N PRO A 102 -6.75 1.17 -5.09
CA PRO A 102 -7.02 2.57 -5.43
C PRO A 102 -8.21 2.77 -6.36
N HIS A 103 -8.45 1.82 -7.27
CA HIS A 103 -9.61 1.88 -8.18
C HIS A 103 -10.98 1.76 -7.48
N GLN A 104 -11.03 1.39 -6.22
CA GLN A 104 -12.23 1.39 -5.39
C GLN A 104 -12.50 2.76 -4.76
N TYR A 105 -11.56 3.71 -4.93
CA TYR A 105 -11.55 5.04 -4.29
C TYR A 105 -11.22 6.15 -5.32
N GLY A 106 -11.64 5.99 -6.56
CA GLY A 106 -11.58 7.03 -7.57
C GLY A 106 -10.29 7.14 -8.39
N HIS A 107 -9.35 6.20 -8.24
CA HIS A 107 -8.07 6.24 -8.97
C HIS A 107 -7.97 5.14 -10.03
N ASP A 108 -7.60 5.49 -11.26
CA ASP A 108 -7.32 4.48 -12.32
C ASP A 108 -6.00 3.75 -12.06
N THR A 109 -5.96 3.02 -10.94
CA THR A 109 -4.73 2.39 -10.45
C THR A 109 -5.02 1.08 -9.72
N SER A 110 -4.15 0.08 -9.94
CA SER A 110 -4.11 -1.16 -9.20
C SER A 110 -2.87 -1.21 -8.29
N LYS A 111 -3.08 -1.26 -6.98
CA LYS A 111 -2.06 -1.49 -5.94
C LYS A 111 -2.76 -2.21 -4.79
N LYS A 112 -2.75 -3.55 -4.82
CA LYS A 112 -3.38 -4.34 -3.75
C LYS A 112 -2.64 -4.12 -2.44
N THR A 113 -3.34 -3.55 -1.47
CA THR A 113 -2.79 -3.11 -0.20
C THR A 113 -3.59 -3.71 0.95
N GLY A 114 -2.89 -4.21 1.96
CA GLY A 114 -3.47 -4.73 3.20
C GLY A 114 -3.72 -3.62 4.21
N LEU A 115 -4.79 -3.75 4.96
CA LEU A 115 -5.09 -2.98 6.16
C LEU A 115 -5.12 -3.91 7.36
N TRP A 116 -4.35 -3.59 8.38
CA TRP A 116 -4.36 -4.21 9.70
C TRP A 116 -5.03 -3.25 10.67
N LEU A 117 -6.19 -3.63 11.18
CA LEU A 117 -7.08 -2.74 11.92
C LEU A 117 -7.14 -3.14 13.41
N LYS A 118 -7.15 -2.16 14.30
CA LYS A 118 -7.45 -2.28 15.72
C LYS A 118 -8.62 -1.37 16.02
N ASN A 119 -9.75 -1.94 16.46
CA ASN A 119 -10.98 -1.21 16.83
C ASN A 119 -11.51 -0.23 15.75
N LEU A 120 -11.31 -0.57 14.49
CA LEU A 120 -11.82 0.19 13.35
C LEU A 120 -12.69 -0.69 12.46
N PRO A 121 -13.79 -0.16 11.92
CA PRO A 121 -14.59 -0.87 10.92
C PRO A 121 -13.80 -0.98 9.60
N LYS A 122 -14.13 -1.99 8.79
CA LYS A 122 -13.59 -2.11 7.43
C LYS A 122 -13.93 -0.88 6.61
N LEU A 123 -12.96 -0.38 5.85
CA LEU A 123 -13.11 0.76 4.97
C LEU A 123 -14.06 0.44 3.81
N ARG A 124 -15.05 1.29 3.57
CA ARG A 124 -16.00 1.14 2.48
C ARG A 124 -15.50 1.84 1.22
N PRO A 125 -15.56 1.19 0.04
CA PRO A 125 -15.27 1.85 -1.22
C PRO A 125 -16.13 3.09 -1.44
N THR A 126 -15.55 4.13 -2.04
CA THR A 126 -16.26 5.40 -2.30
C THR A 126 -16.60 5.61 -3.77
N LEU A 127 -15.69 5.24 -4.68
CA LEU A 127 -15.87 5.44 -6.12
C LEU A 127 -15.12 4.37 -6.92
N HIS A 128 -15.85 3.49 -7.59
CA HIS A 128 -15.25 2.46 -8.42
C HIS A 128 -14.88 2.96 -9.81
N VAL A 129 -13.59 2.94 -10.15
CA VAL A 129 -13.10 3.16 -11.52
C VAL A 129 -13.08 1.83 -12.26
N LYS A 130 -13.63 1.82 -13.49
CA LYS A 130 -13.67 0.61 -14.33
C LYS A 130 -12.30 0.40 -15.01
N PRO A 131 -11.81 -0.85 -15.10
CA PRO A 131 -10.59 -1.16 -15.81
C PRO A 131 -10.79 -1.09 -17.33
N ARG A 132 -9.70 -0.89 -18.07
CA ARG A 132 -9.66 -1.30 -19.47
C ARG A 132 -9.43 -2.81 -19.54
N TRP A 133 -10.02 -3.46 -20.54
CA TRP A 133 -9.84 -4.90 -20.76
C TRP A 133 -8.76 -5.14 -21.81
N VAL A 134 -7.89 -6.09 -21.57
CA VAL A 134 -6.76 -6.45 -22.45
C VAL A 134 -6.76 -7.95 -22.69
N CYS A 135 -6.64 -8.36 -23.96
CA CYS A 135 -6.44 -9.74 -24.36
C CYS A 135 -5.31 -9.82 -25.40
N CYS A 136 -4.44 -10.84 -25.31
CA CYS A 136 -3.30 -11.03 -26.22
C CYS A 136 -2.41 -9.77 -26.37
N GLY A 137 -2.25 -8.98 -25.28
CA GLY A 137 -1.46 -7.76 -25.29
C GLY A 137 -2.13 -6.55 -25.96
N GLN A 138 -3.38 -6.68 -26.44
CA GLN A 138 -4.13 -5.62 -27.10
C GLN A 138 -5.35 -5.20 -26.27
N PRO A 139 -5.65 -3.88 -26.20
CA PRO A 139 -6.89 -3.41 -25.62
C PRO A 139 -8.10 -3.94 -26.38
N LEU A 140 -9.17 -4.25 -25.63
CA LEU A 140 -10.46 -4.61 -26.22
C LEU A 140 -11.36 -3.36 -26.18
N SER A 141 -11.92 -2.99 -27.34
CA SER A 141 -12.96 -1.97 -27.45
C SER A 141 -14.33 -2.62 -27.20
N GLY A 142 -14.88 -2.36 -26.00
CA GLY A 142 -16.16 -2.95 -25.60
C GLY A 142 -16.07 -4.42 -25.19
N ILE A 143 -17.20 -5.14 -25.29
CA ILE A 143 -17.31 -6.59 -24.97
C ILE A 143 -17.05 -7.43 -26.23
N SER A 144 -16.09 -7.06 -27.05
CA SER A 144 -15.81 -7.76 -28.29
C SER A 144 -14.90 -8.96 -28.07
N THR A 145 -15.09 -10.00 -28.88
CA THR A 145 -14.20 -11.15 -28.94
C THR A 145 -12.82 -10.69 -29.40
N CYS A 146 -11.77 -11.11 -28.72
CA CYS A 146 -10.39 -10.77 -29.11
C CYS A 146 -10.12 -11.21 -30.55
N PRO A 147 -9.69 -10.32 -31.45
CA PRO A 147 -9.45 -10.65 -32.84
C PRO A 147 -8.27 -11.63 -33.04
N THR A 148 -7.34 -11.66 -32.07
CA THR A 148 -6.14 -12.50 -32.14
C THR A 148 -6.40 -13.95 -31.72
N CYS A 149 -7.17 -14.17 -30.65
CA CYS A 149 -7.40 -15.51 -30.11
C CYS A 149 -8.84 -16.00 -30.23
N HIS A 150 -9.73 -15.22 -30.82
CA HIS A 150 -11.14 -15.55 -31.01
C HIS A 150 -11.82 -16.08 -29.73
N GLY A 151 -11.49 -15.50 -28.59
CA GLY A 151 -12.04 -15.89 -27.29
C GLY A 151 -11.34 -17.06 -26.60
N LYS A 152 -10.28 -17.64 -27.19
CA LYS A 152 -9.51 -18.73 -26.56
C LYS A 152 -8.75 -18.31 -25.31
N SER A 153 -8.33 -17.04 -25.22
CA SER A 153 -7.66 -16.45 -24.06
C SER A 153 -8.64 -15.62 -23.23
N LYS A 154 -8.48 -15.64 -21.91
CA LYS A 154 -9.30 -14.78 -21.03
C LYS A 154 -8.80 -13.35 -21.07
N ALA A 155 -9.70 -12.41 -21.34
CA ALA A 155 -9.44 -10.99 -21.14
C ALA A 155 -9.10 -10.70 -19.67
N ARG A 156 -8.18 -9.77 -19.46
CA ARG A 156 -7.71 -9.38 -18.11
C ARG A 156 -7.94 -7.90 -17.89
N PRO A 157 -8.40 -7.48 -16.70
CA PRO A 157 -8.52 -6.07 -16.36
C PRO A 157 -7.13 -5.43 -16.21
N ARG A 158 -7.01 -4.18 -16.67
CA ARG A 158 -5.83 -3.33 -16.50
C ARG A 158 -6.26 -1.92 -16.15
N TRP A 159 -5.49 -1.29 -15.26
CA TRP A 159 -5.67 0.10 -14.85
C TRP A 159 -4.55 0.97 -15.42
N GLY A 160 -4.69 2.31 -15.28
CA GLY A 160 -3.80 3.30 -15.85
C GLY A 160 -2.34 3.14 -15.49
N ASN A 161 -2.04 2.66 -14.29
CA ASN A 161 -0.67 2.39 -13.84
C ASN A 161 -0.07 1.07 -14.38
N GLN A 162 -0.76 0.35 -15.26
CA GLN A 162 -0.31 -0.94 -15.77
C GLN A 162 -0.12 -0.93 -17.29
N THR A 163 0.94 -1.56 -17.76
CA THR A 163 1.10 -1.95 -19.15
C THR A 163 0.06 -3.00 -19.56
N ASN A 164 -0.07 -3.28 -20.84
CA ASN A 164 -0.97 -4.34 -21.31
C ASN A 164 -0.56 -5.73 -20.78
N SER A 165 0.72 -5.98 -20.53
CA SER A 165 1.21 -7.19 -19.87
C SER A 165 0.87 -7.26 -18.39
N GLY A 166 0.53 -6.13 -17.77
CA GLY A 166 0.19 -6.02 -16.35
C GLY A 166 1.34 -5.60 -15.42
N GLN A 167 2.46 -5.21 -15.99
CA GLN A 167 3.58 -4.62 -15.24
C GLN A 167 3.24 -3.18 -14.88
N ASN A 168 3.84 -2.68 -13.79
CA ASN A 168 3.76 -1.27 -13.45
C ASN A 168 4.47 -0.45 -14.53
N ASN A 169 3.82 0.59 -15.05
CA ASN A 169 4.34 1.46 -16.13
C ASN A 169 5.15 2.66 -15.61
N LEU A 170 5.31 2.80 -14.28
CA LEU A 170 6.12 3.86 -13.70
C LEU A 170 7.60 3.67 -14.09
N ALA A 171 8.14 4.58 -14.88
CA ALA A 171 9.53 4.55 -15.34
C ALA A 171 10.51 4.64 -14.16
N PRO A 172 11.74 4.11 -14.30
CA PRO A 172 12.82 4.39 -13.37
C PRO A 172 13.11 5.90 -13.32
N SER A 173 13.15 6.47 -12.12
CA SER A 173 13.53 7.87 -11.87
C SER A 173 14.06 7.99 -10.42
N GLU A 174 14.76 9.08 -10.13
CA GLU A 174 15.23 9.36 -8.76
C GLU A 174 14.06 9.54 -7.79
N ASP A 175 12.96 10.13 -8.25
CA ASP A 175 11.75 10.36 -7.43
C ASP A 175 10.74 9.21 -7.43
N ARG A 176 11.06 8.10 -8.12
CA ARG A 176 10.16 6.93 -8.21
C ARG A 176 9.71 6.43 -6.84
N TRP A 177 10.58 6.47 -5.85
CA TRP A 177 10.24 6.04 -4.49
C TRP A 177 9.19 6.94 -3.85
N LYS A 178 9.27 8.26 -4.03
CA LYS A 178 8.28 9.23 -3.53
C LYS A 178 6.90 8.98 -4.16
N GLU A 179 6.84 8.79 -5.48
CA GLU A 179 5.59 8.49 -6.18
C GLU A 179 4.96 7.18 -5.72
N ARG A 180 5.78 6.16 -5.43
CA ARG A 180 5.31 4.88 -4.92
C ARG A 180 4.85 4.93 -3.46
N ALA A 181 5.46 5.79 -2.65
CA ALA A 181 5.12 6.00 -1.25
C ALA A 181 3.86 6.85 -1.07
N ARG A 182 3.53 7.72 -2.03
CA ARG A 182 2.39 8.62 -1.92
C ARG A 182 1.08 7.89 -1.67
N THR A 183 0.37 8.33 -0.64
CA THR A 183 -1.00 7.88 -0.35
C THR A 183 -1.96 8.43 -1.41
N TYR A 184 -2.87 7.60 -1.90
CA TYR A 184 -3.90 8.03 -2.85
C TYR A 184 -4.91 8.92 -2.15
N GLN A 185 -5.24 10.08 -2.75
CA GLN A 185 -6.17 11.05 -2.16
C GLN A 185 -7.49 10.41 -1.76
N GLY A 186 -8.07 9.55 -2.61
CA GLY A 186 -9.32 8.87 -2.30
C GLY A 186 -9.23 7.92 -1.09
N TRP A 187 -8.04 7.40 -0.75
CA TRP A 187 -7.83 6.66 0.50
C TRP A 187 -7.77 7.61 1.68
N ALA A 188 -7.00 8.70 1.58
CA ALA A 188 -6.89 9.70 2.63
C ALA A 188 -8.27 10.27 3.00
N ASP A 189 -9.08 10.62 1.98
CA ASP A 189 -10.45 11.09 2.16
C ASP A 189 -11.34 10.03 2.83
N ALA A 190 -11.22 8.76 2.40
CA ALA A 190 -11.98 7.66 2.99
C ALA A 190 -11.58 7.41 4.45
N PHE A 191 -10.28 7.46 4.79
CA PHE A 191 -9.79 7.33 6.16
C PHE A 191 -10.34 8.46 7.03
N ALA A 192 -10.21 9.72 6.57
CA ALA A 192 -10.71 10.88 7.29
C ALA A 192 -12.23 10.83 7.52
N ASN A 193 -13.00 10.54 6.48
CA ASN A 193 -14.47 10.55 6.54
C ASN A 193 -15.06 9.36 7.32
N GLN A 194 -14.41 8.18 7.27
CA GLN A 194 -14.96 6.96 7.87
C GLN A 194 -14.39 6.65 9.25
N TRP A 195 -13.21 7.15 9.58
CA TRP A 195 -12.54 6.89 10.86
C TRP A 195 -12.26 8.14 11.69
N GLY A 196 -12.16 9.32 11.07
CA GLY A 196 -11.80 10.57 11.76
C GLY A 196 -12.90 11.12 12.67
N GLY A 197 -14.16 10.80 12.43
CA GLY A 197 -15.32 11.29 13.19
C GLY A 197 -15.94 10.29 14.17
N VAL A 198 -15.33 9.12 14.36
CA VAL A 198 -15.85 8.09 15.29
C VAL A 198 -15.25 8.35 16.66
N ALA A 199 -15.93 9.17 17.46
CA ALA A 199 -15.70 9.27 18.90
C ALA A 199 -16.34 8.09 19.63
#